data_c07da60db14e76538450a03d4c6af9aa
#
_entry.id   c07da60db14e76538450a03d4c6af9aa
#
_cell.length_a   1.000
_cell.length_b   1.000
_cell.length_c   1.000
_cell.angle_alpha   90.00
_cell.angle_beta   90.00
_cell.angle_gamma   90.00
#
_symmetry.space_group_name_H-M   'P 1'
#
loop_
_entity.id
_entity.type
_entity.pdbx_description
1 polymer ?
#
loop_
_entity_poly.entity_id
_entity_poly.type
_entity_poly.pdbx_seq_one_letter_code
_entity_poly.pdbx_strand_id
1 'polypeptide(L)'
;MLSIDAVQKANSGHPGMPMGMADVCTVLFKNHLKFDPNDPDWPDRDRFILSAGHGSMLLYSILYLTGYKDISLDDIKNFRQIGSKTAGHPEFGHIKGIETTTGPLGQGLATGVGMAIAELILRKKWGKNLVDHKTYVLAGDGCLMEGISQESITLAGKHELSNLIVLWDNNGITIDGEIHKSCVTNQIDRFKSSNWSTFECDGHNPNEIDDVISKAKKSNKPSLISCKTLIGFGSPNKAGKASAHGSPLGEEEIKLIREIFEWNYEPFHLPEETKKAWLSIGKRNKVIKRF
;
A
#
# COMPACT_ATOMS: atom_id res chain seq x y z
N MET A 1 7.90 12.33 -2.67
CA MET A 1 7.97 13.71 -2.14
C MET A 1 6.71 14.13 -1.39
N LEU A 2 5.48 14.06 -1.95
CA LEU A 2 4.24 14.51 -1.26
C LEU A 2 4.08 13.97 0.18
N SER A 3 4.38 12.68 0.41
CA SER A 3 4.28 12.07 1.74
C SER A 3 5.26 12.69 2.74
N ILE A 4 6.47 12.98 2.30
CA ILE A 4 7.52 13.59 3.13
C ILE A 4 7.12 15.03 3.48
N ASP A 5 6.70 15.80 2.47
CA ASP A 5 6.29 17.19 2.64
C ASP A 5 5.09 17.31 3.61
N ALA A 6 4.11 16.41 3.49
CA ALA A 6 2.93 16.40 4.36
C ALA A 6 3.27 16.05 5.81
N VAL A 7 4.09 15.00 6.01
CA VAL A 7 4.54 14.60 7.35
C VAL A 7 5.38 15.70 8.00
N GLN A 8 6.28 16.33 7.25
CA GLN A 8 7.11 17.43 7.76
C GLN A 8 6.26 18.65 8.14
N LYS A 9 5.33 19.04 7.26
CA LYS A 9 4.41 20.16 7.55
C LYS A 9 3.55 19.92 8.77
N ALA A 10 3.02 18.70 8.92
CA ALA A 10 2.22 18.32 10.07
C ALA A 10 3.04 18.18 11.37
N ASN A 11 4.35 18.16 11.26
CA ASN A 11 5.29 17.81 12.33
C ASN A 11 4.90 16.50 13.04
N SER A 12 4.28 15.59 12.32
CA SER A 12 3.74 14.30 12.83
C SER A 12 3.44 13.36 11.69
N GLY A 13 3.74 12.08 11.86
CA GLY A 13 3.40 11.04 10.88
C GLY A 13 4.53 10.06 10.63
N HIS A 14 4.32 9.19 9.64
CA HIS A 14 5.21 8.07 9.37
C HIS A 14 5.69 8.13 7.90
N PRO A 15 6.89 8.69 7.65
CA PRO A 15 7.40 8.86 6.28
C PRO A 15 8.09 7.59 5.74
N GLY A 16 8.60 6.73 6.62
CA GLY A 16 9.53 5.68 6.23
C GLY A 16 8.95 4.61 5.32
N MET A 17 7.77 4.07 5.66
CA MET A 17 7.07 3.09 4.83
C MET A 17 6.57 3.70 3.51
N PRO A 18 5.97 4.89 3.46
CA PRO A 18 5.65 5.57 2.20
C PRO A 18 6.85 5.72 1.24
N MET A 19 8.04 5.97 1.77
CA MET A 19 9.27 6.05 0.96
C MET A 19 9.72 4.67 0.47
N GLY A 20 9.71 3.66 1.35
CA GLY A 20 10.13 2.30 1.03
C GLY A 20 9.21 1.61 0.02
N MET A 21 7.90 1.81 0.13
CA MET A 21 6.90 1.13 -0.71
C MET A 21 6.43 1.95 -1.92
N ALA A 22 7.05 3.11 -2.19
CA ALA A 22 6.66 3.97 -3.32
C ALA A 22 6.76 3.24 -4.68
N ASP A 23 7.83 2.50 -4.93
CA ASP A 23 8.05 1.77 -6.18
C ASP A 23 7.04 0.63 -6.34
N VAL A 24 6.85 -0.17 -5.27
CA VAL A 24 5.88 -1.28 -5.26
C VAL A 24 4.47 -0.78 -5.57
N CYS A 25 4.04 0.29 -4.90
CA CYS A 25 2.71 0.87 -5.13
C CYS A 25 2.59 1.51 -6.51
N THR A 26 3.66 2.13 -7.02
CA THR A 26 3.67 2.70 -8.37
C THR A 26 3.45 1.61 -9.42
N VAL A 27 4.18 0.50 -9.33
CA VAL A 27 4.03 -0.64 -10.26
C VAL A 27 2.64 -1.25 -10.14
N LEU A 28 2.15 -1.47 -8.91
CA LEU A 28 0.81 -2.03 -8.67
C LEU A 28 -0.27 -1.18 -9.33
N PHE A 29 -0.31 0.12 -9.04
CA PHE A 29 -1.35 1.02 -9.58
C PHE A 29 -1.21 1.23 -11.08
N LYS A 30 0.03 1.33 -11.58
CA LYS A 30 0.30 1.54 -13.00
C LYS A 30 -0.06 0.33 -13.85
N ASN A 31 0.30 -0.88 -13.44
CA ASN A 31 0.27 -2.05 -14.32
C ASN A 31 -0.80 -3.09 -13.95
N HIS A 32 -1.21 -3.18 -12.68
CA HIS A 32 -1.98 -4.32 -12.21
C HIS A 32 -3.36 -3.99 -11.65
N LEU A 33 -3.46 -2.95 -10.81
CA LEU A 33 -4.70 -2.63 -10.09
C LEU A 33 -5.81 -2.19 -11.05
N LYS A 34 -6.98 -2.80 -10.93
CA LYS A 34 -8.19 -2.48 -11.68
C LYS A 34 -9.05 -1.51 -10.86
N PHE A 35 -9.06 -0.23 -11.24
CA PHE A 35 -9.78 0.82 -10.52
C PHE A 35 -10.22 1.94 -11.47
N ASP A 36 -11.21 2.75 -11.08
CA ASP A 36 -11.61 3.97 -11.80
C ASP A 36 -11.88 5.10 -10.81
N PRO A 37 -11.04 6.14 -10.78
CA PRO A 37 -11.23 7.25 -9.85
C PRO A 37 -12.48 8.09 -10.13
N ASN A 38 -13.11 7.93 -11.32
CA ASN A 38 -14.39 8.59 -11.65
C ASN A 38 -15.61 7.75 -11.27
N ASP A 39 -15.41 6.46 -10.96
CA ASP A 39 -16.42 5.55 -10.45
C ASP A 39 -15.81 4.67 -9.35
N PRO A 40 -15.48 5.29 -8.21
CA PRO A 40 -14.77 4.62 -7.13
C PRO A 40 -15.59 3.52 -6.45
N ASP A 41 -16.90 3.49 -6.68
CA ASP A 41 -17.81 2.49 -6.15
C ASP A 41 -18.09 1.33 -7.14
N TRP A 42 -17.40 1.29 -8.30
CA TRP A 42 -17.54 0.20 -9.27
C TRP A 42 -17.43 -1.18 -8.59
N PRO A 43 -18.45 -2.05 -8.68
CA PRO A 43 -18.53 -3.28 -7.91
C PRO A 43 -17.38 -4.26 -8.16
N ASP A 44 -16.91 -4.41 -9.40
CA ASP A 44 -15.82 -5.34 -9.75
C ASP A 44 -14.45 -4.66 -9.86
N ARG A 45 -14.26 -3.50 -9.22
CA ARG A 45 -12.92 -2.92 -9.04
C ARG A 45 -12.09 -3.79 -8.10
N ASP A 46 -10.79 -3.79 -8.27
CA ASP A 46 -9.88 -4.37 -7.28
C ASP A 46 -9.95 -3.57 -5.96
N ARG A 47 -9.66 -4.23 -4.84
CA ARG A 47 -9.57 -3.62 -3.52
C ARG A 47 -8.10 -3.42 -3.16
N PHE A 48 -7.74 -2.21 -2.74
CA PHE A 48 -6.43 -1.93 -2.17
C PHE A 48 -6.57 -1.54 -0.71
N ILE A 49 -5.98 -2.32 0.18
CA ILE A 49 -6.05 -2.12 1.63
C ILE A 49 -4.65 -1.81 2.16
N LEU A 50 -4.50 -0.66 2.78
CA LEU A 50 -3.30 -0.31 3.52
C LEU A 50 -3.42 -0.82 4.95
N SER A 51 -2.99 -2.07 5.22
CA SER A 51 -3.00 -2.67 6.55
C SER A 51 -1.99 -1.99 7.49
N ALA A 52 -0.85 -1.56 6.96
CA ALA A 52 0.10 -0.68 7.65
C ALA A 52 -0.43 0.77 7.66
N GLY A 53 -1.58 0.99 8.32
CA GLY A 53 -2.35 2.23 8.25
C GLY A 53 -1.59 3.50 8.69
N HIS A 54 -0.53 3.35 9.49
CA HIS A 54 0.34 4.46 9.87
C HIS A 54 1.02 5.13 8.66
N GLY A 55 1.26 4.38 7.57
CA GLY A 55 1.77 4.92 6.31
C GLY A 55 0.71 5.60 5.43
N SER A 56 -0.36 6.12 6.01
CA SER A 56 -1.53 6.69 5.34
C SER A 56 -1.22 7.67 4.21
N MET A 57 -0.14 8.45 4.34
CA MET A 57 0.26 9.41 3.31
C MET A 57 0.65 8.76 1.98
N LEU A 58 1.09 7.50 1.97
CA LEU A 58 1.28 6.77 0.71
C LEU A 58 -0.05 6.62 -0.03
N LEU A 59 -1.09 6.14 0.66
CA LEU A 59 -2.42 5.96 0.08
C LEU A 59 -3.02 7.30 -0.37
N TYR A 60 -2.99 8.32 0.49
CA TYR A 60 -3.53 9.63 0.14
C TYR A 60 -2.81 10.25 -1.07
N SER A 61 -1.49 10.15 -1.13
CA SER A 61 -0.72 10.64 -2.28
C SER A 61 -1.12 9.92 -3.57
N ILE A 62 -1.29 8.60 -3.53
CA ILE A 62 -1.68 7.81 -4.71
C ILE A 62 -3.10 8.14 -5.16
N LEU A 63 -4.06 8.25 -4.23
CA LEU A 63 -5.43 8.62 -4.56
C LEU A 63 -5.49 10.01 -5.22
N TYR A 64 -4.76 10.98 -4.69
CA TYR A 64 -4.63 12.30 -5.29
C TYR A 64 -4.00 12.24 -6.69
N LEU A 65 -2.87 11.55 -6.83
CA LEU A 65 -2.12 11.45 -8.08
C LEU A 65 -2.91 10.74 -9.19
N THR A 66 -3.69 9.71 -8.85
CA THR A 66 -4.50 8.95 -9.80
C THR A 66 -5.83 9.63 -10.15
N GLY A 67 -6.17 10.73 -9.48
CA GLY A 67 -7.28 11.62 -9.87
C GLY A 67 -8.61 11.32 -9.18
N TYR A 68 -8.61 10.73 -8.00
CA TYR A 68 -9.81 10.67 -7.16
C TYR A 68 -10.26 12.08 -6.80
N LYS A 69 -11.54 12.37 -6.97
CA LYS A 69 -12.09 13.74 -6.82
C LYS A 69 -12.26 14.18 -5.37
N ASP A 70 -12.34 13.22 -4.46
CA ASP A 70 -12.59 13.48 -3.04
C ASP A 70 -11.35 13.97 -2.28
N ILE A 71 -10.18 13.96 -2.91
CA ILE A 71 -8.92 14.39 -2.31
C ILE A 71 -8.23 15.45 -3.17
N SER A 72 -7.88 16.55 -2.56
CA SER A 72 -7.18 17.68 -3.15
C SER A 72 -5.74 17.81 -2.62
N LEU A 73 -4.94 18.67 -3.24
CA LEU A 73 -3.62 19.01 -2.73
C LEU A 73 -3.70 19.72 -1.36
N ASP A 74 -4.77 20.46 -1.12
CA ASP A 74 -4.96 21.14 0.16
C ASP A 74 -5.31 20.12 1.26
N ASP A 75 -6.03 19.04 0.96
CA ASP A 75 -6.20 17.93 1.91
C ASP A 75 -4.85 17.27 2.26
N ILE A 76 -3.97 17.07 1.28
CA ILE A 76 -2.60 16.58 1.50
C ILE A 76 -1.81 17.52 2.42
N LYS A 77 -1.89 18.85 2.16
CA LYS A 77 -1.22 19.88 2.97
C LYS A 77 -1.76 19.97 4.40
N ASN A 78 -3.00 19.54 4.62
CA ASN A 78 -3.67 19.55 5.92
C ASN A 78 -3.66 18.18 6.60
N PHE A 79 -2.69 17.33 6.28
CA PHE A 79 -2.50 16.03 6.91
C PHE A 79 -2.50 16.13 8.44
N ARG A 80 -3.27 15.28 9.11
CA ARG A 80 -3.42 15.21 10.58
C ARG A 80 -3.97 16.47 11.24
N GLN A 81 -4.53 17.42 10.49
CA GLN A 81 -5.19 18.58 11.10
C GLN A 81 -6.64 18.27 11.46
N ILE A 82 -7.16 18.90 12.50
CA ILE A 82 -8.57 18.73 12.92
C ILE A 82 -9.48 19.10 11.76
N GLY A 83 -10.44 18.22 11.47
CA GLY A 83 -11.40 18.40 10.38
C GLY A 83 -10.87 18.07 8.98
N SER A 84 -9.59 17.69 8.84
CA SER A 84 -9.05 17.23 7.56
C SER A 84 -9.52 15.81 7.23
N LYS A 85 -9.72 15.54 5.93
CA LYS A 85 -10.01 14.20 5.43
C LYS A 85 -8.79 13.27 5.48
N THR A 86 -7.58 13.83 5.54
CA THR A 86 -6.31 13.09 5.58
C THR A 86 -5.89 12.85 7.03
N ALA A 87 -6.64 12.00 7.72
CA ALA A 87 -6.34 11.58 9.09
C ALA A 87 -5.01 10.83 9.19
N GLY A 88 -4.48 10.68 10.40
CA GLY A 88 -3.22 9.97 10.66
C GLY A 88 -3.21 8.52 10.21
N HIS A 89 -4.38 7.90 10.12
CA HIS A 89 -4.64 6.56 9.58
C HIS A 89 -5.84 6.63 8.64
N PRO A 90 -5.95 5.76 7.62
CA PRO A 90 -7.08 5.79 6.69
C PRO A 90 -8.41 5.51 7.41
N GLU A 91 -9.41 6.32 7.14
CA GLU A 91 -10.77 6.17 7.67
C GLU A 91 -11.75 5.95 6.53
N PHE A 92 -12.47 4.83 6.56
CA PHE A 92 -13.50 4.51 5.58
C PHE A 92 -14.59 5.58 5.56
N GLY A 93 -14.97 6.03 4.36
CA GLY A 93 -16.00 7.05 4.18
C GLY A 93 -15.47 8.50 4.12
N HIS A 94 -14.24 8.77 4.53
CA HIS A 94 -13.66 10.12 4.46
C HIS A 94 -13.19 10.48 3.04
N ILE A 95 -12.58 9.52 2.32
CA ILE A 95 -12.11 9.68 0.95
C ILE A 95 -12.50 8.43 0.17
N LYS A 96 -13.09 8.58 -1.00
CA LYS A 96 -13.36 7.46 -1.91
C LYS A 96 -12.05 6.77 -2.32
N GLY A 97 -12.06 5.44 -2.37
CA GLY A 97 -10.86 4.64 -2.60
C GLY A 97 -10.17 4.15 -1.31
N ILE A 98 -10.63 4.61 -0.13
CA ILE A 98 -10.28 3.99 1.15
C ILE A 98 -11.26 2.85 1.41
N GLU A 99 -10.79 1.61 1.32
CA GLU A 99 -11.64 0.41 1.39
C GLU A 99 -12.04 0.03 2.82
N THR A 100 -11.25 0.41 3.82
CA THR A 100 -11.50 0.12 5.23
C THR A 100 -10.69 1.04 6.14
N THR A 101 -11.19 1.26 7.36
CA THR A 101 -10.45 1.95 8.41
C THR A 101 -9.34 1.03 8.92
N THR A 102 -8.11 1.55 8.96
CA THR A 102 -6.95 0.86 9.50
C THR A 102 -6.21 1.75 10.49
N GLY A 103 -5.21 1.19 11.16
CA GLY A 103 -4.47 1.85 12.24
C GLY A 103 -4.02 0.80 13.23
N PRO A 104 -4.95 0.07 13.91
CA PRO A 104 -4.58 -1.14 14.65
C PRO A 104 -4.00 -2.17 13.68
N LEU A 105 -2.76 -2.62 13.94
CA LEU A 105 -2.04 -3.52 13.06
C LEU A 105 -2.78 -4.87 12.91
N GLY A 106 -2.65 -5.51 11.76
CA GLY A 106 -3.32 -6.78 11.45
C GLY A 106 -4.78 -6.66 10.98
N GLN A 107 -5.52 -5.62 11.40
CA GLN A 107 -6.94 -5.46 11.05
C GLN A 107 -7.16 -5.34 9.54
N GLY A 108 -6.30 -4.60 8.83
CA GLY A 108 -6.41 -4.47 7.37
C GLY A 108 -6.22 -5.80 6.64
N LEU A 109 -5.29 -6.65 7.09
CA LEU A 109 -5.10 -7.99 6.53
C LEU A 109 -6.34 -8.85 6.75
N ALA A 110 -6.89 -8.85 7.97
CA ALA A 110 -8.10 -9.61 8.30
C ALA A 110 -9.31 -9.14 7.48
N THR A 111 -9.50 -7.82 7.33
CA THR A 111 -10.54 -7.25 6.45
C THR A 111 -10.34 -7.66 5.00
N GLY A 112 -9.09 -7.68 4.51
CA GLY A 112 -8.74 -8.15 3.17
C GLY A 112 -9.13 -9.61 2.93
N VAL A 113 -8.95 -10.47 3.91
CA VAL A 113 -9.43 -11.87 3.87
C VAL A 113 -10.95 -11.91 3.77
N GLY A 114 -11.66 -11.09 4.56
CA GLY A 114 -13.13 -10.98 4.48
C GLY A 114 -13.61 -10.53 3.09
N MET A 115 -12.95 -9.53 2.49
CA MET A 115 -13.27 -9.06 1.14
C MET A 115 -13.01 -10.13 0.07
N ALA A 116 -11.91 -10.89 0.19
CA ALA A 116 -11.62 -11.99 -0.72
C ALA A 116 -12.63 -13.16 -0.57
N ILE A 117 -13.13 -13.42 0.63
CA ILE A 117 -14.25 -14.39 0.85
C ILE A 117 -15.52 -13.87 0.17
N ALA A 118 -15.83 -12.59 0.32
CA ALA A 118 -17.00 -11.99 -0.33
C ALA A 118 -16.92 -12.10 -1.86
N GLU A 119 -15.75 -11.81 -2.45
CA GLU A 119 -15.50 -12.01 -3.89
C GLU A 119 -15.75 -13.47 -4.30
N LEU A 120 -15.17 -14.43 -3.57
CA LEU A 120 -15.35 -15.86 -3.86
C LEU A 120 -16.83 -16.27 -3.86
N ILE A 121 -17.62 -15.78 -2.89
CA ILE A 121 -19.07 -16.04 -2.80
C ILE A 121 -19.81 -15.44 -4.00
N LEU A 122 -19.52 -14.19 -4.32
CA LEU A 122 -20.15 -13.47 -5.42
C LEU A 122 -19.79 -14.07 -6.76
N ARG A 123 -18.52 -14.44 -6.97
CA ARG A 123 -18.03 -15.13 -8.18
C ARG A 123 -18.68 -16.50 -8.38
N LYS A 124 -18.86 -17.27 -7.30
CA LYS A 124 -19.59 -18.55 -7.37
C LYS A 124 -21.06 -18.35 -7.72
N LYS A 125 -21.68 -17.27 -7.27
CA LYS A 125 -23.10 -16.98 -7.51
C LYS A 125 -23.36 -16.43 -8.92
N TRP A 126 -22.49 -15.51 -9.40
CA TRP A 126 -22.73 -14.76 -10.64
C TRP A 126 -21.75 -15.05 -11.77
N GLY A 127 -20.76 -15.87 -11.53
CA GLY A 127 -19.75 -16.27 -12.51
C GLY A 127 -18.59 -15.28 -12.64
N LYS A 128 -17.47 -15.80 -13.14
CA LYS A 128 -16.21 -15.07 -13.28
C LYS A 128 -16.29 -13.89 -14.26
N ASN A 129 -17.21 -13.94 -15.21
CA ASN A 129 -17.39 -12.85 -16.18
C ASN A 129 -17.94 -11.56 -15.54
N LEU A 130 -18.62 -11.66 -14.41
CA LEU A 130 -19.18 -10.52 -13.68
C LEU A 130 -18.38 -10.16 -12.42
N VAL A 131 -17.70 -11.14 -11.82
CA VAL A 131 -16.95 -10.95 -10.56
C VAL A 131 -15.60 -11.65 -10.66
N ASP A 132 -14.53 -10.85 -10.81
CA ASP A 132 -13.14 -11.35 -10.86
C ASP A 132 -12.15 -10.27 -10.38
N HIS A 133 -12.52 -9.59 -9.29
CA HIS A 133 -11.63 -8.58 -8.70
C HIS A 133 -10.64 -9.21 -7.72
N LYS A 134 -9.48 -8.59 -7.62
CA LYS A 134 -8.44 -8.94 -6.65
C LYS A 134 -8.56 -8.07 -5.40
N THR A 135 -8.09 -8.62 -4.30
CA THR A 135 -7.85 -7.86 -3.07
C THR A 135 -6.35 -7.81 -2.82
N TYR A 136 -5.79 -6.61 -2.87
CA TYR A 136 -4.39 -6.34 -2.55
C TYR A 136 -4.29 -5.74 -1.15
N VAL A 137 -3.43 -6.30 -0.32
CA VAL A 137 -3.20 -5.81 1.05
C VAL A 137 -1.73 -5.45 1.19
N LEU A 138 -1.42 -4.20 1.57
CA LEU A 138 -0.08 -3.79 1.93
C LEU A 138 0.07 -3.92 3.45
N ALA A 139 0.97 -4.80 3.89
CA ALA A 139 1.24 -5.09 5.29
C ALA A 139 2.72 -4.88 5.62
N GLY A 140 3.02 -4.34 6.79
CA GLY A 140 4.37 -4.29 7.33
C GLY A 140 4.64 -5.45 8.30
N ASP A 141 5.86 -5.53 8.78
CA ASP A 141 6.30 -6.56 9.74
C ASP A 141 5.38 -6.64 10.97
N GLY A 142 5.05 -5.51 11.57
CA GLY A 142 4.16 -5.45 12.73
C GLY A 142 2.76 -5.99 12.43
N CYS A 143 2.23 -5.77 11.22
CA CYS A 143 0.94 -6.34 10.83
C CYS A 143 0.97 -7.87 10.85
N LEU A 144 2.08 -8.48 10.41
CA LEU A 144 2.22 -9.94 10.34
C LEU A 144 2.49 -10.58 11.71
N MET A 145 2.83 -9.80 12.73
CA MET A 145 3.03 -10.28 14.11
C MET A 145 1.72 -10.44 14.88
N GLU A 146 0.67 -9.71 14.48
CA GLU A 146 -0.60 -9.68 15.20
C GLU A 146 -1.32 -11.04 15.19
N GLY A 147 -1.98 -11.39 16.30
CA GLY A 147 -2.74 -12.64 16.45
C GLY A 147 -3.83 -12.80 15.39
N ILE A 148 -4.59 -11.73 15.12
CA ILE A 148 -5.64 -11.73 14.10
C ILE A 148 -5.09 -12.03 12.70
N SER A 149 -3.86 -11.62 12.40
CA SER A 149 -3.20 -11.95 11.13
C SER A 149 -2.96 -13.44 11.01
N GLN A 150 -2.57 -14.11 12.09
CA GLN A 150 -2.32 -15.55 12.09
C GLN A 150 -3.58 -16.37 11.82
N GLU A 151 -4.68 -15.98 12.44
CA GLU A 151 -5.99 -16.60 12.20
C GLU A 151 -6.45 -16.35 10.77
N SER A 152 -6.31 -15.13 10.27
CA SER A 152 -6.68 -14.72 8.91
C SER A 152 -5.86 -15.43 7.84
N ILE A 153 -4.54 -15.58 8.03
CA ILE A 153 -3.65 -16.31 7.12
C ILE A 153 -4.09 -17.76 7.00
N THR A 154 -4.39 -18.41 8.14
CA THR A 154 -4.88 -19.80 8.17
C THR A 154 -6.22 -19.94 7.44
N LEU A 155 -7.16 -19.01 7.68
CA LEU A 155 -8.47 -19.02 7.04
C LEU A 155 -8.37 -18.83 5.53
N ALA A 156 -7.53 -17.89 5.07
CA ALA A 156 -7.33 -17.63 3.64
C ALA A 156 -6.73 -18.83 2.90
N GLY A 157 -5.73 -19.48 3.49
CA GLY A 157 -5.13 -20.67 2.92
C GLY A 157 -6.08 -21.88 2.88
N LYS A 158 -6.90 -22.05 3.94
CA LYS A 158 -7.95 -23.10 3.98
C LYS A 158 -8.96 -22.96 2.85
N HIS A 159 -9.34 -21.73 2.51
CA HIS A 159 -10.32 -21.43 1.46
C HIS A 159 -9.71 -21.18 0.09
N GLU A 160 -8.39 -21.31 -0.04
CA GLU A 160 -7.65 -21.11 -1.30
C GLU A 160 -8.04 -19.79 -2.00
N LEU A 161 -8.04 -18.67 -1.23
CA LEU A 161 -8.48 -17.37 -1.71
C LEU A 161 -7.52 -16.80 -2.76
N SER A 162 -7.53 -17.36 -3.97
CA SER A 162 -6.59 -17.02 -5.05
C SER A 162 -6.67 -15.57 -5.56
N ASN A 163 -7.71 -14.83 -5.17
CA ASN A 163 -7.84 -13.41 -5.49
C ASN A 163 -7.30 -12.50 -4.38
N LEU A 164 -6.68 -13.05 -3.32
CA LEU A 164 -6.00 -12.31 -2.26
C LEU A 164 -4.48 -12.30 -2.50
N ILE A 165 -3.91 -11.09 -2.55
CA ILE A 165 -2.47 -10.87 -2.72
C ILE A 165 -2.00 -9.92 -1.62
N VAL A 166 -1.09 -10.36 -0.78
CA VAL A 166 -0.47 -9.56 0.27
C VAL A 166 0.91 -9.10 -0.20
N LEU A 167 1.13 -7.79 -0.20
CA LEU A 167 2.41 -7.13 -0.43
C LEU A 167 3.01 -6.84 0.94
N TRP A 168 4.06 -7.53 1.29
CA TRP A 168 4.73 -7.37 2.57
C TRP A 168 5.93 -6.42 2.42
N ASP A 169 5.87 -5.29 3.12
CA ASP A 169 6.99 -4.38 3.32
C ASP A 169 8.03 -5.03 4.23
N ASN A 170 8.92 -5.84 3.64
CA ASN A 170 9.97 -6.57 4.34
C ASN A 170 11.22 -5.67 4.46
N ASN A 171 11.13 -4.65 5.30
CA ASN A 171 12.23 -3.71 5.54
C ASN A 171 13.06 -4.03 6.79
N GLY A 172 12.63 -4.99 7.61
CA GLY A 172 13.35 -5.46 8.79
C GLY A 172 13.38 -4.48 9.99
N ILE A 173 12.57 -3.41 9.95
CA ILE A 173 12.55 -2.35 10.98
C ILE A 173 11.14 -2.20 11.54
N THR A 174 11.07 -2.07 12.85
CA THR A 174 9.88 -1.66 13.61
C THR A 174 10.09 -0.29 14.23
N ILE A 175 9.10 0.21 14.98
CA ILE A 175 9.18 1.51 15.65
C ILE A 175 10.38 1.61 16.61
N ASP A 176 10.74 0.51 17.29
CA ASP A 176 11.79 0.47 18.30
C ASP A 176 13.14 -0.10 17.78
N GLY A 177 13.24 -0.38 16.49
CA GLY A 177 14.47 -0.87 15.87
C GLY A 177 14.29 -2.11 15.01
N GLU A 178 15.34 -2.92 14.95
CA GLU A 178 15.38 -4.11 14.11
C GLU A 178 14.37 -5.17 14.56
N ILE A 179 13.75 -5.85 13.60
CA ILE A 179 12.67 -6.82 13.83
C ILE A 179 13.08 -7.96 14.75
N HIS A 180 14.36 -8.39 14.72
CA HIS A 180 14.83 -9.50 15.55
C HIS A 180 14.66 -9.28 17.06
N LYS A 181 14.51 -8.01 17.50
CA LYS A 181 14.26 -7.67 18.91
C LYS A 181 12.86 -8.10 19.38
N SER A 182 11.92 -8.26 18.45
CA SER A 182 10.52 -8.57 18.76
C SER A 182 9.99 -9.84 18.08
N CYS A 183 10.62 -10.29 16.98
CA CYS A 183 10.14 -11.44 16.23
C CYS A 183 11.29 -12.18 15.54
N VAL A 184 11.29 -13.51 15.67
CA VAL A 184 12.23 -14.43 15.01
C VAL A 184 11.55 -15.33 13.99
N THR A 185 10.27 -15.12 13.74
CA THR A 185 9.47 -15.99 12.87
C THR A 185 9.84 -15.77 11.41
N ASN A 186 10.14 -16.85 10.70
CA ASN A 186 10.21 -16.84 9.24
C ASN A 186 8.80 -16.72 8.64
N GLN A 187 8.44 -15.54 8.19
CA GLN A 187 7.10 -15.29 7.65
C GLN A 187 6.85 -16.06 6.35
N ILE A 188 7.85 -16.22 5.48
CA ILE A 188 7.73 -16.99 4.23
C ILE A 188 7.31 -18.43 4.53
N ASP A 189 7.99 -19.08 5.47
CA ASP A 189 7.69 -20.48 5.84
C ASP A 189 6.34 -20.59 6.55
N ARG A 190 5.97 -19.59 7.37
CA ARG A 190 4.65 -19.52 8.00
C ARG A 190 3.53 -19.48 6.96
N PHE A 191 3.64 -18.62 5.95
CA PHE A 191 2.64 -18.53 4.89
C PHE A 191 2.61 -19.81 4.04
N LYS A 192 3.76 -20.39 3.69
CA LYS A 192 3.82 -21.67 2.98
C LYS A 192 3.12 -22.78 3.75
N SER A 193 3.36 -22.90 5.06
CA SER A 193 2.72 -23.92 5.93
C SER A 193 1.22 -23.70 6.05
N SER A 194 0.73 -22.47 5.80
CA SER A 194 -0.69 -22.12 5.78
C SER A 194 -1.33 -22.23 4.38
N ASN A 195 -0.72 -22.96 3.45
CA ASN A 195 -1.21 -23.19 2.07
C ASN A 195 -1.26 -21.93 1.19
N TRP A 196 -0.29 -21.02 1.34
CA TRP A 196 -0.11 -19.85 0.47
C TRP A 196 0.99 -20.06 -0.57
N SER A 197 0.89 -19.39 -1.70
CA SER A 197 2.01 -19.17 -2.61
C SER A 197 2.85 -18.00 -2.10
N THR A 198 4.17 -18.12 -2.17
CA THR A 198 5.07 -17.05 -1.73
C THR A 198 6.03 -16.66 -2.84
N PHE A 199 6.25 -15.37 -2.98
CA PHE A 199 7.15 -14.76 -3.96
C PHE A 199 8.02 -13.72 -3.24
N GLU A 200 9.20 -13.44 -3.80
CA GLU A 200 10.13 -12.45 -3.27
C GLU A 200 10.66 -11.58 -4.40
N CYS A 201 10.87 -10.30 -4.13
CA CYS A 201 11.48 -9.36 -5.08
C CYS A 201 12.27 -8.27 -4.34
N ASP A 202 13.19 -7.64 -5.06
CA ASP A 202 13.68 -6.32 -4.71
C ASP A 202 12.53 -5.31 -4.88
N GLY A 203 12.09 -4.71 -3.76
CA GLY A 203 10.99 -3.74 -3.72
C GLY A 203 11.34 -2.38 -4.34
N HIS A 204 12.58 -2.20 -4.81
CA HIS A 204 13.06 -1.04 -5.55
C HIS A 204 13.36 -1.35 -7.02
N ASN A 205 13.13 -2.60 -7.47
CA ASN A 205 13.26 -3.00 -8.87
C ASN A 205 11.89 -3.14 -9.55
N PRO A 206 11.45 -2.17 -10.38
CA PRO A 206 10.12 -2.20 -11.00
C PRO A 206 9.83 -3.45 -11.85
N ASN A 207 10.86 -4.03 -12.48
CA ASN A 207 10.69 -5.21 -13.32
C ASN A 207 10.45 -6.47 -12.48
N GLU A 208 11.16 -6.62 -11.36
CA GLU A 208 10.94 -7.74 -10.44
C GLU A 208 9.57 -7.64 -9.78
N ILE A 209 9.17 -6.43 -9.34
CA ILE A 209 7.85 -6.18 -8.77
C ILE A 209 6.74 -6.57 -9.76
N ASP A 210 6.85 -6.13 -11.01
CA ASP A 210 5.88 -6.44 -12.07
C ASP A 210 5.76 -7.95 -12.32
N ASP A 211 6.90 -8.64 -12.40
CA ASP A 211 6.98 -10.08 -12.64
C ASP A 211 6.31 -10.89 -11.50
N VAL A 212 6.65 -10.57 -10.24
CA VAL A 212 6.09 -11.32 -9.10
C VAL A 212 4.60 -11.06 -8.90
N ILE A 213 4.11 -9.82 -9.13
CA ILE A 213 2.67 -9.52 -9.10
C ILE A 213 1.96 -10.30 -10.22
N SER A 214 2.54 -10.35 -11.42
CA SER A 214 2.02 -11.12 -12.55
C SER A 214 1.94 -12.62 -12.25
N LYS A 215 2.95 -13.18 -11.55
CA LYS A 215 2.95 -14.58 -11.09
C LYS A 215 1.89 -14.82 -10.00
N ALA A 216 1.79 -13.93 -9.01
CA ALA A 216 0.80 -14.00 -7.95
C ALA A 216 -0.65 -13.98 -8.48
N LYS A 217 -0.93 -13.15 -9.49
CA LYS A 217 -2.26 -13.08 -10.15
C LYS A 217 -2.67 -14.39 -10.82
N LYS A 218 -1.73 -15.26 -11.17
CA LYS A 218 -1.96 -16.57 -11.81
C LYS A 218 -2.01 -17.71 -10.80
N SER A 219 -1.69 -17.45 -9.53
CA SER A 219 -1.74 -18.46 -8.48
C SER A 219 -3.17 -18.97 -8.25
N ASN A 220 -3.31 -20.24 -7.93
CA ASN A 220 -4.57 -20.85 -7.48
C ASN A 220 -4.75 -20.79 -5.96
N LYS A 221 -3.82 -20.15 -5.23
CA LYS A 221 -3.81 -19.96 -3.79
C LYS A 221 -3.65 -18.49 -3.47
N PRO A 222 -3.99 -18.05 -2.24
CA PRO A 222 -3.63 -16.70 -1.80
C PRO A 222 -2.10 -16.53 -1.88
N SER A 223 -1.65 -15.32 -2.15
CA SER A 223 -0.25 -15.05 -2.42
C SER A 223 0.34 -14.04 -1.45
N LEU A 224 1.52 -14.34 -0.90
CA LEU A 224 2.39 -13.38 -0.23
C LEU A 224 3.51 -12.98 -1.17
N ILE A 225 3.73 -11.69 -1.35
CA ILE A 225 4.90 -11.13 -2.02
C ILE A 225 5.74 -10.40 -0.97
N SER A 226 6.90 -10.95 -0.66
CA SER A 226 7.91 -10.30 0.18
C SER A 226 8.66 -9.27 -0.67
N CYS A 227 8.34 -8.01 -0.48
CA CYS A 227 9.04 -6.90 -1.13
C CYS A 227 10.20 -6.47 -0.21
N LYS A 228 11.42 -6.80 -0.59
CA LYS A 228 12.61 -6.36 0.13
C LYS A 228 12.78 -4.86 -0.10
N THR A 229 12.56 -4.06 0.92
CA THR A 229 12.60 -2.61 0.84
C THR A 229 13.58 -2.02 1.86
N LEU A 230 13.79 -0.73 1.73
CA LEU A 230 14.54 0.05 2.69
C LEU A 230 13.64 1.13 3.27
N ILE A 231 13.32 1.05 4.56
CA ILE A 231 12.54 2.09 5.23
C ILE A 231 13.23 3.44 5.08
N GLY A 232 12.47 4.49 4.70
CA GLY A 232 13.07 5.80 4.46
C GLY A 232 13.99 5.85 3.25
N PHE A 233 13.73 5.02 2.23
CA PHE A 233 14.50 4.95 0.98
C PHE A 233 14.78 6.34 0.39
N GLY A 234 16.04 6.61 0.06
CA GLY A 234 16.50 7.92 -0.43
C GLY A 234 16.94 8.90 0.66
N SER A 235 16.75 8.58 1.94
CA SER A 235 17.26 9.38 3.05
C SER A 235 18.72 8.99 3.35
N PRO A 236 19.69 9.90 3.23
CA PRO A 236 21.11 9.53 3.38
C PRO A 236 21.49 9.16 4.81
N ASN A 237 20.83 9.77 5.82
CA ASN A 237 21.20 9.54 7.21
C ASN A 237 20.21 8.68 7.99
N LYS A 238 18.96 8.53 7.51
CA LYS A 238 17.88 7.85 8.24
C LYS A 238 17.36 6.57 7.56
N ALA A 239 17.71 6.32 6.30
CA ALA A 239 17.32 5.08 5.60
C ALA A 239 17.80 3.84 6.38
N GLY A 240 16.93 2.82 6.47
CA GLY A 240 17.21 1.58 7.21
C GLY A 240 17.19 1.71 8.73
N LYS A 241 16.75 2.84 9.29
CA LYS A 241 16.74 3.09 10.73
C LYS A 241 15.33 3.33 11.27
N ALA A 242 15.10 2.97 12.54
CA ALA A 242 13.84 3.27 13.24
C ALA A 242 13.51 4.76 13.26
N SER A 243 14.52 5.65 13.21
CA SER A 243 14.32 7.10 13.16
C SER A 243 13.58 7.60 11.90
N ALA A 244 13.47 6.78 10.85
CA ALA A 244 12.63 7.06 9.68
C ALA A 244 11.19 6.56 9.84
N HIS A 245 10.89 5.74 10.87
CA HIS A 245 9.61 5.06 10.98
C HIS A 245 8.45 6.02 11.24
N GLY A 246 8.45 6.68 12.38
CA GLY A 246 7.24 7.33 12.95
C GLY A 246 7.42 8.80 13.33
N SER A 247 8.39 9.50 12.75
CA SER A 247 8.61 10.93 13.00
C SER A 247 9.02 11.66 11.73
N PRO A 248 8.80 12.99 11.66
CA PRO A 248 9.29 13.81 10.56
C PRO A 248 10.80 13.64 10.38
N LEU A 249 11.24 13.67 9.12
CA LEU A 249 12.67 13.50 8.82
C LEU A 249 13.51 14.71 9.21
N GLY A 250 12.90 15.89 9.30
CA GLY A 250 13.58 17.17 9.52
C GLY A 250 13.96 17.85 8.20
N GLU A 251 14.01 19.17 8.22
CA GLU A 251 14.20 20.00 7.02
C GLU A 251 15.55 19.73 6.33
N GLU A 252 16.62 19.60 7.11
CA GLU A 252 17.95 19.31 6.59
C GLU A 252 17.99 17.96 5.87
N GLU A 253 17.37 16.91 6.45
CA GLU A 253 17.32 15.60 5.82
C GLU A 253 16.48 15.62 4.54
N ILE A 254 15.37 16.35 4.53
CA ILE A 254 14.51 16.49 3.33
C ILE A 254 15.26 17.25 2.22
N LYS A 255 16.08 18.23 2.56
CA LYS A 255 16.92 18.92 1.59
C LYS A 255 17.89 17.94 0.91
N LEU A 256 18.58 17.11 1.69
CA LEU A 256 19.48 16.08 1.15
C LEU A 256 18.74 15.05 0.27
N ILE A 257 17.53 14.65 0.67
CA ILE A 257 16.69 13.75 -0.15
C ILE A 257 16.35 14.41 -1.48
N ARG A 258 16.00 15.70 -1.48
CA ARG A 258 15.72 16.45 -2.72
C ARG A 258 16.94 16.52 -3.63
N GLU A 259 18.12 16.73 -3.06
CA GLU A 259 19.39 16.71 -3.81
C GLU A 259 19.65 15.33 -4.45
N ILE A 260 19.49 14.23 -3.71
CA ILE A 260 19.69 12.85 -4.21
C ILE A 260 18.72 12.51 -5.37
N PHE A 261 17.47 12.95 -5.26
CA PHE A 261 16.48 12.71 -6.31
C PHE A 261 16.45 13.80 -7.39
N GLU A 262 17.38 14.74 -7.37
CA GLU A 262 17.41 15.90 -8.29
C GLU A 262 16.05 16.65 -8.32
N TRP A 263 15.34 16.64 -7.18
CA TRP A 263 14.03 17.23 -7.04
C TRP A 263 14.08 18.71 -6.68
N ASN A 264 14.31 19.57 -7.67
CA ASN A 264 14.52 21.00 -7.53
C ASN A 264 13.21 21.81 -7.45
N TYR A 265 12.20 21.28 -6.78
CA TYR A 265 10.88 21.91 -6.67
C TYR A 265 10.55 22.23 -5.22
N GLU A 266 9.75 23.27 -5.02
CA GLU A 266 9.20 23.63 -3.73
C GLU A 266 8.34 22.50 -3.12
N PRO A 267 8.14 22.47 -1.78
CA PRO A 267 7.24 21.53 -1.14
C PRO A 267 5.86 21.53 -1.78
N PHE A 268 5.30 20.32 -1.94
CA PHE A 268 4.00 20.09 -2.59
C PHE A 268 3.91 20.45 -4.08
N HIS A 269 4.99 20.89 -4.68
CA HIS A 269 5.00 21.06 -6.13
C HIS A 269 4.98 19.70 -6.84
N LEU A 270 4.11 19.57 -7.82
CA LEU A 270 4.01 18.39 -8.69
C LEU A 270 4.25 18.84 -10.14
N PRO A 271 5.38 18.43 -10.76
CA PRO A 271 5.65 18.75 -12.16
C PRO A 271 4.52 18.27 -13.07
N GLU A 272 4.15 19.09 -14.06
CA GLU A 272 3.01 18.79 -14.95
C GLU A 272 3.14 17.46 -15.70
N GLU A 273 4.35 17.06 -16.08
CA GLU A 273 4.60 15.76 -16.71
C GLU A 273 4.28 14.61 -15.75
N THR A 274 4.77 14.69 -14.53
CA THR A 274 4.50 13.70 -13.47
C THR A 274 2.99 13.60 -13.21
N LYS A 275 2.33 14.74 -13.08
CA LYS A 275 0.88 14.81 -12.87
C LYS A 275 0.11 14.16 -14.03
N LYS A 276 0.47 14.50 -15.28
CA LYS A 276 -0.15 13.89 -16.46
C LYS A 276 0.07 12.39 -16.53
N ALA A 277 1.28 11.91 -16.22
CA ALA A 277 1.60 10.48 -16.18
C ALA A 277 0.70 9.74 -15.17
N TRP A 278 0.60 10.24 -13.95
CA TRP A 278 -0.25 9.64 -12.92
C TRP A 278 -1.75 9.70 -13.27
N LEU A 279 -2.24 10.82 -13.75
CA LEU A 279 -3.64 10.94 -14.20
C LEU A 279 -3.97 9.99 -15.37
N SER A 280 -2.98 9.66 -16.21
CA SER A 280 -3.18 8.67 -17.28
C SER A 280 -3.41 7.26 -16.74
N ILE A 281 -2.78 6.92 -15.61
CA ILE A 281 -3.00 5.65 -14.91
C ILE A 281 -4.47 5.53 -14.47
N GLY A 282 -5.03 6.57 -13.86
CA GLY A 282 -6.45 6.60 -13.46
C GLY A 282 -7.44 6.49 -14.63
N LYS A 283 -7.01 6.82 -15.84
CA LYS A 283 -7.87 6.72 -17.05
C LYS A 283 -7.82 5.35 -17.73
N ARG A 284 -6.84 4.51 -17.42
CA ARG A 284 -6.58 3.23 -18.08
C ARG A 284 -7.80 2.30 -18.08
N ASN A 285 -8.51 2.25 -16.98
CA ASN A 285 -9.56 1.28 -16.75
C ASN A 285 -10.94 1.65 -17.32
N LYS A 286 -11.08 2.82 -17.94
CA LYS A 286 -12.32 3.20 -18.65
C LYS A 286 -12.70 2.21 -19.76
N VAL A 287 -11.72 1.51 -20.33
CA VAL A 287 -11.91 0.52 -21.40
C VAL A 287 -12.41 -0.82 -20.84
N ILE A 288 -12.00 -1.17 -19.63
CA ILE A 288 -12.31 -2.47 -18.99
C ILE A 288 -13.78 -2.57 -18.56
N LYS A 289 -14.45 -1.45 -18.29
CA LYS A 289 -15.86 -1.38 -17.88
C LYS A 289 -16.88 -1.64 -18.98
N ARG A 290 -16.47 -1.73 -20.22
CA ARG A 290 -17.39 -1.82 -21.36
C ARG A 290 -17.87 -3.25 -21.70
N PHE A 291 -17.60 -4.22 -20.82
CA PHE A 291 -18.04 -5.61 -20.99
C PHE A 291 -18.77 -6.12 -19.77
#